data_02271c3b50846332f479a604bf904bd7
#
_entry.id   02271c3b50846332f479a604bf904bd7
#
_cell.length_a   1.000
_cell.length_b   1.000
_cell.length_c   1.000
_cell.angle_alpha   90.00
_cell.angle_beta   90.00
_cell.angle_gamma   90.00
#
_symmetry.space_group_name_H-M   'P 1'
#
loop_
_entity.id
_entity.type
_entity.pdbx_description
1 polymer ?
#
loop_
_entity_poly.entity_id
_entity_poly.type
_entity_poly.pdbx_seq_one_letter_code
_entity_poly.pdbx_strand_id
1 'polypeptide(L)'
;MRFLSNVIAVVSLCGLGWGQTQGQPNAAPGSQQQPSMSVSGGGHETSSMKNMQMSGDSEGGEASTHMMHSMEGHMDMGPHMKMTALRPIEAGDKERAQKVVEEARTAAEKYKDYRTAVADGFQIFHPEIPQKMYHFTNYAFGFEAAFGFNPEHPTSLLYEKHGDDYKLIGVMYTAPKRLSEDQLNERIPLSIAQWHEHVNFCKPPAGREKEMLGAHPQFGLRGSISTQDACDAAGGTFRPVIFNWMVHVYPFEKDPASVWSVDRQHGDAD
;
A
#
# COMPACT_ATOMS: atom_id res chain seq x y z
N MET A 1 31.01 25.61 31.53
CA MET A 1 30.26 26.87 31.66
C MET A 1 30.13 27.50 30.30
N ARG A 2 28.95 27.57 29.78
CA ARG A 2 28.24 28.48 28.88
C ARG A 2 27.24 27.71 28.05
N PHE A 3 25.99 27.76 28.48
CA PHE A 3 24.80 27.36 27.73
C PHE A 3 24.58 28.34 26.60
N LEU A 4 24.36 27.85 25.39
CA LEU A 4 23.80 28.64 24.28
C LEU A 4 22.43 28.03 23.96
N SER A 5 21.39 28.77 24.41
CA SER A 5 20.01 28.57 24.03
C SER A 5 19.83 29.04 22.58
N ASN A 6 19.40 28.16 21.70
CA ASN A 6 18.88 28.54 20.40
C ASN A 6 17.35 28.60 20.44
N VAL A 7 16.88 29.84 20.33
CA VAL A 7 15.47 30.22 20.20
C VAL A 7 15.02 29.89 18.78
N ILE A 8 14.02 29.01 18.66
CA ILE A 8 13.31 28.75 17.41
C ILE A 8 12.20 29.78 17.29
N ALA A 9 12.32 30.66 16.30
CA ALA A 9 11.30 31.64 15.96
C ALA A 9 10.18 30.95 15.16
N VAL A 10 8.99 30.94 15.73
CA VAL A 10 7.75 30.56 15.06
C VAL A 10 7.27 31.78 14.25
N VAL A 11 7.28 31.67 12.92
CA VAL A 11 6.64 32.66 12.06
C VAL A 11 5.18 32.28 11.88
N SER A 12 4.32 32.99 12.58
CA SER A 12 2.86 33.01 12.40
C SER A 12 2.53 33.92 11.23
N LEU A 13 1.99 33.39 10.14
CA LEU A 13 1.39 34.20 9.08
C LEU A 13 -0.13 34.18 9.26
N CYS A 14 -0.61 35.32 9.81
CA CYS A 14 -2.03 35.66 9.89
C CYS A 14 -2.59 35.98 8.50
N GLY A 15 -3.87 35.66 8.38
CA GLY A 15 -4.69 35.75 7.19
C GLY A 15 -5.01 37.12 6.66
N LEU A 16 -5.62 37.10 5.51
CA LEU A 16 -6.53 38.15 5.02
C LEU A 16 -7.71 37.45 4.32
N GLY A 17 -8.86 37.60 4.90
CA GLY A 17 -10.13 37.26 4.30
C GLY A 17 -10.61 38.36 3.35
N TRP A 18 -11.50 37.99 2.46
CA TRP A 18 -12.47 38.78 1.68
C TRP A 18 -13.20 37.77 0.81
N GLY A 19 -14.48 37.66 0.65
CA GLY A 19 -15.64 38.48 0.90
C GLY A 19 -16.84 37.69 0.38
N GLN A 20 -17.94 37.76 1.08
CA GLN A 20 -19.22 37.13 0.74
C GLN A 20 -19.83 37.78 -0.51
N THR A 21 -20.45 36.93 -1.38
CA THR A 21 -21.63 37.36 -2.13
C THR A 21 -22.69 36.28 -2.10
N GLN A 22 -23.85 36.65 -1.57
CA GLN A 22 -25.10 35.92 -1.56
C GLN A 22 -25.72 35.89 -2.96
N GLY A 23 -26.42 34.83 -3.28
CA GLY A 23 -27.31 34.79 -4.43
C GLY A 23 -28.09 33.45 -4.47
N GLN A 24 -29.28 33.44 -3.91
CA GLN A 24 -30.36 32.46 -4.16
C GLN A 24 -31.48 33.21 -4.93
N PRO A 25 -32.56 32.53 -5.39
CA PRO A 25 -32.80 31.17 -5.89
C PRO A 25 -33.49 31.16 -7.26
N ASN A 26 -33.66 29.98 -7.91
CA ASN A 26 -34.93 29.71 -8.61
C ASN A 26 -34.99 28.25 -9.15
N ALA A 27 -36.02 27.55 -8.66
CA ALA A 27 -37.08 26.83 -9.37
C ALA A 27 -36.73 25.59 -10.21
N ALA A 28 -37.19 24.45 -9.75
CA ALA A 28 -37.61 23.30 -10.57
C ALA A 28 -38.94 23.66 -11.33
N PRO A 29 -39.39 22.92 -12.35
CA PRO A 29 -39.67 21.48 -12.34
C PRO A 29 -39.46 20.77 -13.69
N GLY A 30 -39.56 19.43 -13.70
CA GLY A 30 -39.67 18.69 -14.95
C GLY A 30 -39.53 17.18 -14.78
N SER A 31 -40.60 16.55 -14.32
CA SER A 31 -40.83 15.11 -14.40
C SER A 31 -40.95 14.64 -15.86
N GLN A 32 -40.23 13.60 -16.27
CA GLN A 32 -40.64 12.76 -17.39
C GLN A 32 -40.38 11.28 -17.09
N GLN A 33 -41.41 10.56 -17.37
CA GLN A 33 -41.72 9.15 -17.18
C GLN A 33 -40.76 8.20 -17.92
N GLN A 34 -40.58 7.04 -17.28
CA GLN A 34 -40.11 5.79 -17.90
C GLN A 34 -41.11 5.29 -18.97
N PRO A 35 -40.66 4.45 -19.89
CA PRO A 35 -41.46 3.32 -20.29
C PRO A 35 -40.82 1.98 -19.89
N SER A 36 -41.63 1.21 -19.23
CA SER A 36 -41.48 -0.20 -18.97
C SER A 36 -41.63 -0.99 -20.29
N MET A 37 -40.70 -1.90 -20.59
CA MET A 37 -40.95 -3.00 -21.51
C MET A 37 -40.67 -4.33 -20.83
N SER A 38 -41.74 -5.03 -20.58
CA SER A 38 -41.79 -6.45 -20.31
C SER A 38 -41.71 -7.23 -21.62
N VAL A 39 -40.84 -8.22 -21.74
CA VAL A 39 -40.99 -9.33 -22.67
C VAL A 39 -40.59 -10.63 -21.97
N SER A 40 -41.54 -11.54 -22.08
CA SER A 40 -41.62 -12.89 -21.57
C SER A 40 -40.65 -13.87 -22.20
N GLY A 41 -40.26 -14.86 -21.41
CA GLY A 41 -40.30 -16.29 -21.60
C GLY A 41 -39.59 -16.91 -22.78
N GLY A 42 -38.76 -17.89 -22.49
CA GLY A 42 -38.26 -18.86 -23.45
C GLY A 42 -37.22 -19.75 -22.79
N GLY A 43 -37.65 -20.88 -22.23
CA GLY A 43 -36.72 -21.94 -21.80
C GLY A 43 -36.19 -22.70 -23.02
N HIS A 44 -34.94 -23.13 -22.92
CA HIS A 44 -34.44 -24.30 -23.67
C HIS A 44 -33.23 -24.91 -22.93
N GLU A 45 -33.47 -26.08 -22.43
CA GLU A 45 -32.80 -27.38 -22.64
C GLU A 45 -31.29 -27.48 -22.43
N THR A 46 -31.00 -28.32 -21.47
CA THR A 46 -29.77 -29.06 -21.20
C THR A 46 -29.23 -29.75 -22.46
N SER A 47 -27.95 -29.54 -22.75
CA SER A 47 -27.17 -30.43 -23.58
C SER A 47 -25.86 -30.77 -22.91
N SER A 48 -25.85 -32.01 -22.47
CA SER A 48 -24.68 -32.81 -22.08
C SER A 48 -23.73 -32.92 -23.28
N MET A 49 -22.45 -32.54 -23.10
CA MET A 49 -21.41 -32.99 -24.01
C MET A 49 -20.30 -33.68 -23.23
N LYS A 50 -20.20 -34.96 -23.59
CA LYS A 50 -19.24 -35.95 -23.27
C LYS A 50 -17.82 -35.55 -23.67
N ASN A 51 -16.89 -36.00 -22.81
CA ASN A 51 -15.52 -36.48 -23.11
C ASN A 51 -14.96 -36.17 -24.49
N MET A 52 -13.90 -35.41 -24.53
CA MET A 52 -12.85 -35.57 -25.52
C MET A 52 -11.49 -35.66 -24.84
N GLN A 53 -11.01 -36.89 -24.81
CA GLN A 53 -9.67 -37.30 -24.39
C GLN A 53 -8.75 -37.03 -25.60
N MET A 54 -7.80 -36.11 -25.45
CA MET A 54 -6.69 -36.01 -26.39
C MET A 54 -5.38 -36.16 -25.63
N SER A 55 -4.77 -37.31 -25.89
CA SER A 55 -3.36 -37.58 -25.62
C SER A 55 -2.52 -36.76 -26.60
N GLY A 56 -1.53 -36.06 -26.09
CA GLY A 56 -0.54 -35.37 -26.89
C GLY A 56 0.63 -34.96 -26.02
N ASP A 57 1.66 -35.84 -26.02
CA ASP A 57 2.97 -35.57 -25.44
C ASP A 57 3.60 -34.34 -26.11
N SER A 58 4.03 -33.34 -25.28
CA SER A 58 5.10 -32.44 -25.65
C SER A 58 5.74 -31.88 -24.39
N GLU A 59 6.94 -32.38 -24.14
CA GLU A 59 7.90 -31.85 -23.16
C GLU A 59 8.26 -30.40 -23.54
N GLY A 60 8.15 -29.49 -22.59
CA GLY A 60 8.64 -28.12 -22.74
C GLY A 60 7.74 -27.04 -22.13
N GLY A 61 7.46 -27.08 -20.84
CA GLY A 61 6.59 -26.06 -20.26
C GLY A 61 6.66 -25.86 -18.73
N GLU A 62 7.60 -26.45 -18.03
CA GLU A 62 7.57 -26.39 -16.56
C GLU A 62 7.97 -25.03 -15.97
N ALA A 63 8.79 -24.23 -16.67
CA ALA A 63 9.21 -22.93 -16.16
C ALA A 63 8.13 -21.82 -16.24
N SER A 64 7.15 -21.97 -17.15
CA SER A 64 6.09 -20.97 -17.34
C SER A 64 4.91 -21.16 -16.37
N THR A 65 4.66 -22.41 -15.97
CA THR A 65 3.54 -22.77 -15.10
C THR A 65 3.77 -22.37 -13.64
N HIS A 66 5.01 -22.41 -13.17
CA HIS A 66 5.34 -21.98 -11.81
C HIS A 66 5.24 -20.46 -11.62
N MET A 67 5.50 -19.67 -12.66
CA MET A 67 5.29 -18.22 -12.59
C MET A 67 3.80 -17.82 -12.59
N MET A 68 2.95 -18.60 -13.26
CA MET A 68 1.50 -18.33 -13.26
C MET A 68 0.82 -18.74 -11.94
N HIS A 69 1.30 -19.77 -11.27
CA HIS A 69 0.70 -20.23 -10.01
C HIS A 69 0.95 -19.29 -8.83
N SER A 70 2.06 -18.54 -8.85
CA SER A 70 2.31 -17.49 -7.84
C SER A 70 1.47 -16.21 -8.07
N MET A 71 0.85 -16.07 -9.23
CA MET A 71 -0.04 -14.96 -9.57
C MET A 71 -1.53 -15.22 -9.26
N GLU A 72 -1.93 -16.47 -9.05
CA GLU A 72 -3.31 -16.84 -8.72
C GLU A 72 -3.62 -16.85 -7.21
N GLY A 73 -2.62 -16.65 -6.36
CA GLY A 73 -2.84 -16.36 -4.95
C GLY A 73 -3.44 -14.97 -4.79
N HIS A 74 -4.73 -14.81 -5.01
CA HIS A 74 -5.50 -13.72 -4.43
C HIS A 74 -5.39 -13.85 -2.91
N MET A 75 -4.33 -13.28 -2.34
CA MET A 75 -4.32 -13.10 -0.91
C MET A 75 -5.41 -12.11 -0.58
N ASP A 76 -6.36 -12.56 0.19
CA ASP A 76 -7.34 -11.69 0.82
C ASP A 76 -6.60 -10.79 1.82
N MET A 77 -6.15 -9.64 1.32
CA MET A 77 -5.47 -8.62 2.12
C MET A 77 -6.45 -7.91 3.06
N GLY A 78 -7.68 -8.42 3.13
CA GLY A 78 -8.74 -7.89 3.93
C GLY A 78 -9.23 -6.51 3.45
N PRO A 79 -10.25 -5.96 4.14
CA PRO A 79 -10.91 -4.72 3.71
C PRO A 79 -10.07 -3.46 3.92
N HIS A 80 -8.89 -3.56 4.53
CA HIS A 80 -8.04 -2.43 4.89
C HIS A 80 -6.87 -2.19 3.93
N MET A 81 -6.78 -2.96 2.84
CA MET A 81 -5.75 -2.78 1.84
C MET A 81 -6.34 -2.75 0.44
N LYS A 82 -5.87 -1.79 -0.35
CA LYS A 82 -6.16 -1.68 -1.78
C LYS A 82 -4.86 -1.86 -2.55
N MET A 83 -4.86 -2.76 -3.53
CA MET A 83 -3.73 -3.04 -4.40
C MET A 83 -3.98 -2.47 -5.80
N THR A 84 -2.89 -2.10 -6.50
CA THR A 84 -2.97 -1.90 -7.96
C THR A 84 -3.23 -3.23 -8.66
N ALA A 85 -3.88 -3.18 -9.82
CA ALA A 85 -4.02 -4.35 -10.67
C ALA A 85 -2.64 -4.76 -11.24
N LEU A 86 -2.40 -6.08 -11.33
CA LEU A 86 -1.29 -6.59 -12.13
C LEU A 86 -1.57 -6.39 -13.60
N ARG A 87 -0.54 -6.07 -14.38
CA ARG A 87 -0.61 -5.87 -15.82
C ARG A 87 0.09 -6.99 -16.59
N PRO A 88 -0.27 -7.23 -17.85
CA PRO A 88 0.54 -8.06 -18.71
C PRO A 88 1.98 -7.55 -18.77
N ILE A 89 2.94 -8.49 -18.84
CA ILE A 89 4.36 -8.14 -18.92
C ILE A 89 4.68 -7.54 -20.29
N GLU A 90 5.42 -6.45 -20.30
CA GLU A 90 5.89 -5.78 -21.51
C GLU A 90 7.41 -5.90 -21.64
N ALA A 91 7.90 -5.65 -22.87
CA ALA A 91 9.33 -5.65 -23.13
C ALA A 91 10.06 -4.58 -22.29
N GLY A 92 11.11 -4.98 -21.59
CA GLY A 92 11.90 -4.10 -20.72
C GLY A 92 11.42 -4.01 -19.26
N ASP A 93 10.26 -4.58 -18.91
CA ASP A 93 9.74 -4.53 -17.54
C ASP A 93 10.63 -5.25 -16.53
N LYS A 94 11.13 -6.41 -16.91
CA LYS A 94 12.05 -7.19 -16.05
C LYS A 94 13.34 -6.43 -15.78
N GLU A 95 13.90 -5.83 -16.81
CA GLU A 95 15.14 -5.05 -16.73
C GLU A 95 14.94 -3.79 -15.87
N ARG A 96 13.80 -3.09 -16.03
CA ARG A 96 13.44 -1.93 -15.20
C ARG A 96 13.29 -2.30 -13.73
N ALA A 97 12.54 -3.38 -13.46
CA ALA A 97 12.34 -3.85 -12.10
C ALA A 97 13.67 -4.33 -11.47
N GLN A 98 14.48 -5.07 -12.21
CA GLN A 98 15.79 -5.53 -11.76
C GLN A 98 16.71 -4.37 -11.41
N LYS A 99 16.71 -3.31 -12.22
CA LYS A 99 17.49 -2.10 -11.95
C LYS A 99 17.06 -1.47 -10.62
N VAL A 100 15.77 -1.36 -10.35
CA VAL A 100 15.27 -0.84 -9.05
C VAL A 100 15.77 -1.70 -7.89
N VAL A 101 15.75 -3.03 -8.04
CA VAL A 101 16.24 -3.96 -6.99
C VAL A 101 17.74 -3.76 -6.72
N GLU A 102 18.55 -3.56 -7.75
CA GLU A 102 19.99 -3.36 -7.64
C GLU A 102 20.33 -2.02 -6.97
N GLU A 103 19.64 -0.95 -7.38
CA GLU A 103 19.79 0.38 -6.78
C GLU A 103 19.31 0.38 -5.33
N ALA A 104 18.16 -0.26 -5.03
CA ALA A 104 17.66 -0.47 -3.68
C ALA A 104 18.66 -1.24 -2.80
N ARG A 105 19.25 -2.31 -3.33
CA ARG A 105 20.27 -3.10 -2.62
C ARG A 105 21.49 -2.24 -2.29
N THR A 106 22.00 -1.51 -3.28
CA THR A 106 23.17 -0.65 -3.12
C THR A 106 22.91 0.43 -2.07
N ALA A 107 21.77 1.10 -2.15
CA ALA A 107 21.40 2.14 -1.20
C ALA A 107 21.22 1.60 0.23
N ALA A 108 20.63 0.39 0.37
CA ALA A 108 20.34 -0.21 1.66
C ALA A 108 21.56 -0.85 2.33
N GLU A 109 22.60 -1.22 1.57
CA GLU A 109 23.76 -1.98 2.09
C GLU A 109 24.43 -1.29 3.28
N LYS A 110 24.58 0.04 3.26
CA LYS A 110 25.17 0.83 4.35
C LYS A 110 24.33 0.84 5.65
N TYR A 111 23.06 0.47 5.54
CA TYR A 111 22.11 0.51 6.64
C TYR A 111 21.89 -0.86 7.32
N LYS A 112 22.77 -1.83 7.05
CA LYS A 112 22.76 -3.10 7.80
C LYS A 112 22.97 -2.88 9.31
N ASP A 113 23.76 -1.85 9.67
CA ASP A 113 23.71 -1.29 11.02
C ASP A 113 22.64 -0.18 11.07
N TYR A 114 21.53 -0.44 11.77
CA TYR A 114 20.43 0.51 11.89
C TYR A 114 20.83 1.86 12.52
N ARG A 115 21.92 1.89 13.28
CA ARG A 115 22.44 3.13 13.88
C ARG A 115 22.92 4.10 12.82
N THR A 116 23.44 3.59 11.70
CA THR A 116 23.76 4.39 10.53
C THR A 116 22.51 5.01 9.92
N ALA A 117 21.42 4.25 9.84
CA ALA A 117 20.14 4.78 9.36
C ALA A 117 19.63 5.92 10.26
N VAL A 118 19.69 5.74 11.58
CA VAL A 118 19.29 6.78 12.54
C VAL A 118 20.17 8.02 12.42
N ALA A 119 21.49 7.86 12.24
CA ALA A 119 22.42 8.96 12.02
C ALA A 119 22.13 9.73 10.72
N ASP A 120 21.65 9.04 9.67
CA ASP A 120 21.27 9.62 8.38
C ASP A 120 19.81 10.15 8.37
N GLY A 121 19.16 10.26 9.55
CA GLY A 121 17.86 10.90 9.70
C GLY A 121 16.64 9.99 9.54
N PHE A 122 16.83 8.68 9.47
CA PHE A 122 15.71 7.75 9.55
C PHE A 122 15.18 7.64 10.98
N GLN A 123 13.87 7.58 11.14
CA GLN A 123 13.19 7.50 12.42
C GLN A 123 12.24 6.31 12.43
N ILE A 124 12.15 5.60 13.56
CA ILE A 124 11.22 4.49 13.71
C ILE A 124 9.79 5.05 13.68
N PHE A 125 8.98 4.54 12.76
CA PHE A 125 7.58 4.89 12.65
C PHE A 125 6.79 4.13 13.73
N HIS A 126 6.12 4.87 14.62
CA HIS A 126 5.39 4.32 15.77
C HIS A 126 6.23 3.37 16.66
N PRO A 127 7.32 3.84 17.25
CA PRO A 127 8.21 3.00 18.06
C PRO A 127 7.52 2.40 19.30
N GLU A 128 6.42 3.02 19.76
CA GLU A 128 5.62 2.58 20.91
C GLU A 128 4.71 1.37 20.60
N ILE A 129 4.54 1.04 19.31
CA ILE A 129 3.70 -0.08 18.89
C ILE A 129 4.61 -1.26 18.53
N PRO A 130 4.44 -2.44 19.17
CA PRO A 130 5.12 -3.66 18.72
C PRO A 130 4.75 -3.98 17.27
N GLN A 131 5.75 -4.13 16.41
CA GLN A 131 5.59 -4.39 14.98
C GLN A 131 6.39 -5.63 14.62
N LYS A 132 5.88 -6.45 13.72
CA LYS A 132 6.63 -7.58 13.15
C LYS A 132 7.77 -7.05 12.26
N MET A 133 7.47 -6.01 11.49
CA MET A 133 8.41 -5.30 10.64
C MET A 133 8.38 -3.82 10.97
N TYR A 134 9.52 -3.30 11.41
CA TYR A 134 9.68 -1.89 11.77
C TYR A 134 10.08 -1.06 10.54
N HIS A 135 9.37 0.03 10.33
CA HIS A 135 9.68 1.01 9.30
C HIS A 135 10.54 2.11 9.90
N PHE A 136 11.78 2.22 9.46
CA PHE A 136 12.63 3.37 9.74
C PHE A 136 12.45 4.35 8.58
N THR A 137 11.74 5.43 8.81
CA THR A 137 11.27 6.36 7.77
C THR A 137 12.14 7.61 7.72
N ASN A 138 12.57 7.99 6.50
CA ASN A 138 13.20 9.27 6.22
C ASN A 138 12.18 10.20 5.56
N TYR A 139 11.72 11.21 6.30
CA TYR A 139 10.68 12.13 5.83
C TYR A 139 11.16 13.04 4.69
N ALA A 140 12.46 13.34 4.59
CA ALA A 140 13.01 14.09 3.46
C ALA A 140 12.91 13.28 2.16
N PHE A 141 13.25 11.99 2.20
CA PHE A 141 13.07 11.09 1.07
C PHE A 141 11.58 10.89 0.72
N GLY A 142 10.72 10.83 1.74
CA GLY A 142 9.27 10.81 1.52
C GLY A 142 8.74 12.09 0.83
N PHE A 143 9.31 13.24 1.15
CA PHE A 143 9.00 14.50 0.46
C PHE A 143 9.52 14.50 -0.98
N GLU A 144 10.76 14.07 -1.22
CA GLU A 144 11.33 13.91 -2.57
C GLU A 144 10.46 13.00 -3.45
N ALA A 145 10.00 11.87 -2.89
CA ALA A 145 9.14 10.91 -3.57
C ALA A 145 7.80 11.50 -4.07
N ALA A 146 7.39 12.66 -3.55
CA ALA A 146 6.20 13.36 -4.03
C ALA A 146 6.39 14.01 -5.42
N PHE A 147 7.63 14.23 -5.83
CA PHE A 147 7.99 14.91 -7.09
C PHE A 147 8.64 13.97 -8.11
N GLY A 148 9.28 12.90 -7.66
CA GLY A 148 9.97 11.95 -8.53
C GLY A 148 10.11 10.58 -7.89
N PHE A 149 10.73 9.66 -8.62
CA PHE A 149 11.10 8.33 -8.12
C PHE A 149 12.61 8.18 -8.18
N ASN A 150 13.21 7.94 -7.03
CA ASN A 150 14.64 7.71 -6.87
C ASN A 150 14.86 6.42 -6.07
N PRO A 151 15.25 5.31 -6.72
CA PRO A 151 15.51 4.04 -6.03
C PRO A 151 16.65 4.09 -5.02
N GLU A 152 17.56 5.05 -5.11
CA GLU A 152 18.63 5.24 -4.12
C GLU A 152 18.15 5.91 -2.82
N HIS A 153 16.95 6.49 -2.83
CA HIS A 153 16.34 7.17 -1.68
C HIS A 153 15.04 6.48 -1.22
N PRO A 154 15.12 5.27 -0.67
CA PRO A 154 13.93 4.61 -0.14
C PRO A 154 13.30 5.43 0.98
N THR A 155 11.98 5.58 0.94
CA THR A 155 11.23 6.33 1.96
C THR A 155 11.38 5.69 3.34
N SER A 156 11.44 4.36 3.39
CA SER A 156 11.70 3.64 4.63
C SER A 156 12.64 2.46 4.41
N LEU A 157 13.40 2.15 5.44
CA LEU A 157 14.13 0.91 5.59
C LEU A 157 13.28 -0.04 6.44
N LEU A 158 13.25 -1.32 6.07
CA LEU A 158 12.44 -2.34 6.71
C LEU A 158 13.33 -3.23 7.57
N TYR A 159 13.02 -3.30 8.86
CA TYR A 159 13.79 -4.08 9.81
C TYR A 159 12.94 -5.09 10.57
N GLU A 160 13.48 -6.26 10.79
CA GLU A 160 13.03 -7.20 11.83
C GLU A 160 13.76 -6.91 13.15
N LYS A 161 13.02 -6.93 14.25
CA LYS A 161 13.61 -6.74 15.58
C LYS A 161 14.09 -8.08 16.16
N HIS A 162 15.34 -8.12 16.60
CA HIS A 162 15.97 -9.27 17.23
C HIS A 162 16.53 -8.85 18.61
N GLY A 163 15.75 -9.05 19.67
CA GLY A 163 16.12 -8.53 21.00
C GLY A 163 16.18 -7.00 21.00
N ASP A 164 17.36 -6.45 21.28
CA ASP A 164 17.61 -5.00 21.26
C ASP A 164 18.19 -4.49 19.93
N ASP A 165 18.34 -5.37 18.95
CA ASP A 165 18.92 -5.05 17.66
C ASP A 165 17.89 -5.15 16.53
N TYR A 166 18.26 -4.66 15.33
CA TYR A 166 17.42 -4.62 14.16
C TYR A 166 18.19 -5.16 12.94
N LYS A 167 17.61 -6.15 12.26
CA LYS A 167 18.14 -6.74 11.04
C LYS A 167 17.42 -6.14 9.84
N LEU A 168 18.17 -5.50 8.94
CA LEU A 168 17.64 -4.99 7.68
C LEU A 168 17.18 -6.14 6.79
N ILE A 169 15.93 -6.08 6.32
CA ILE A 169 15.33 -7.07 5.44
C ILE A 169 14.91 -6.50 4.09
N GLY A 170 14.62 -5.20 4.01
CA GLY A 170 14.15 -4.58 2.78
C GLY A 170 14.05 -3.07 2.85
N VAL A 171 13.41 -2.51 1.84
CA VAL A 171 13.12 -1.08 1.72
C VAL A 171 11.66 -0.88 1.28
N MET A 172 11.14 0.32 1.51
CA MET A 172 9.83 0.74 1.03
C MET A 172 9.95 2.06 0.28
N TYR A 173 9.28 2.14 -0.86
CA TYR A 173 9.07 3.38 -1.59
C TYR A 173 7.65 3.86 -1.44
N THR A 174 7.46 5.18 -1.49
CA THR A 174 6.13 5.78 -1.48
C THR A 174 5.87 6.59 -2.74
N ALA A 175 4.59 6.79 -3.05
CA ALA A 175 4.14 7.65 -4.13
C ALA A 175 2.85 8.36 -3.73
N PRO A 176 2.66 9.63 -4.14
CA PRO A 176 1.46 10.39 -3.79
C PRO A 176 0.16 9.67 -4.15
N LYS A 177 -0.85 9.75 -3.30
CA LYS A 177 -2.20 9.20 -3.54
C LYS A 177 -2.82 9.61 -4.88
N ARG A 178 -2.47 10.81 -5.38
CA ARG A 178 -3.00 11.36 -6.64
C ARG A 178 -2.44 10.68 -7.89
N LEU A 179 -1.39 9.88 -7.78
CA LEU A 179 -0.83 9.20 -8.94
C LEU A 179 -1.77 8.12 -9.46
N SER A 180 -1.94 8.10 -10.78
CA SER A 180 -2.65 7.03 -11.48
C SER A 180 -1.79 5.75 -11.50
N GLU A 181 -2.42 4.63 -11.79
CA GLU A 181 -1.69 3.37 -11.98
C GLU A 181 -0.66 3.45 -13.11
N ASP A 182 -0.92 4.23 -14.18
CA ASP A 182 0.07 4.46 -15.23
C ASP A 182 1.32 5.16 -14.70
N GLN A 183 1.13 6.19 -13.88
CA GLN A 183 2.24 6.90 -13.25
C GLN A 183 2.99 6.03 -12.23
N LEU A 184 2.31 5.10 -11.56
CA LEU A 184 2.95 4.11 -10.69
C LEU A 184 3.74 3.09 -11.52
N ASN A 185 3.19 2.66 -12.67
CA ASN A 185 3.85 1.76 -13.62
C ASN A 185 5.13 2.35 -14.23
N GLU A 186 5.17 3.69 -14.41
CA GLU A 186 6.40 4.40 -14.83
C GLU A 186 7.51 4.28 -13.78
N ARG A 187 7.16 4.27 -12.49
CA ARG A 187 8.12 4.13 -11.39
C ARG A 187 8.62 2.68 -11.27
N ILE A 188 7.69 1.75 -11.16
CA ILE A 188 7.96 0.31 -11.04
C ILE A 188 6.91 -0.42 -11.86
N PRO A 189 7.29 -1.33 -12.77
CA PRO A 189 6.36 -2.05 -13.63
C PRO A 189 5.29 -2.81 -12.84
N LEU A 190 4.01 -2.52 -13.10
CA LEU A 190 2.88 -3.20 -12.48
C LEU A 190 2.70 -4.65 -12.96
N SER A 191 3.45 -5.08 -13.95
CA SER A 191 3.58 -6.47 -14.36
C SER A 191 4.49 -7.29 -13.42
N ILE A 192 5.25 -6.63 -12.55
CA ILE A 192 6.23 -7.25 -11.65
C ILE A 192 5.89 -7.00 -10.19
N ALA A 193 5.44 -5.78 -9.85
CA ALA A 193 5.18 -5.39 -8.47
C ALA A 193 3.84 -4.67 -8.35
N GLN A 194 3.19 -4.83 -7.21
CA GLN A 194 1.95 -4.12 -6.89
C GLN A 194 2.20 -3.05 -5.84
N TRP A 195 1.69 -1.85 -6.12
CA TRP A 195 1.57 -0.81 -5.10
C TRP A 195 0.31 -1.05 -4.28
N HIS A 196 0.36 -0.68 -3.01
CA HIS A 196 -0.77 -0.78 -2.11
C HIS A 196 -1.01 0.51 -1.34
N GLU A 197 -2.26 0.72 -0.93
CA GLU A 197 -2.70 1.77 -0.01
C GLU A 197 -3.43 1.15 1.16
N HIS A 198 -3.26 1.72 2.34
CA HIS A 198 -4.12 1.37 3.47
C HIS A 198 -5.40 2.19 3.43
N VAL A 199 -6.52 1.49 3.42
CA VAL A 199 -7.86 2.05 3.25
C VAL A 199 -8.77 1.68 4.43
N ASN A 200 -9.93 2.31 4.51
CA ASN A 200 -10.99 1.98 5.46
C ASN A 200 -10.56 1.98 6.93
N PHE A 201 -9.68 2.88 7.30
CA PHE A 201 -9.14 2.96 8.65
C PHE A 201 -10.14 3.63 9.59
N CYS A 202 -10.52 2.92 10.65
CA CYS A 202 -11.27 3.51 11.76
C CYS A 202 -10.34 3.81 12.93
N LYS A 203 -10.12 5.12 13.20
CA LYS A 203 -9.38 5.56 14.39
C LYS A 203 -10.30 5.42 15.62
N PRO A 204 -9.85 4.78 16.70
CA PRO A 204 -10.63 4.69 17.93
C PRO A 204 -10.88 6.05 18.55
N PRO A 205 -11.95 6.23 19.32
CA PRO A 205 -12.10 7.38 20.19
C PRO A 205 -11.03 7.38 21.29
N ALA A 206 -10.79 8.55 21.89
CA ALA A 206 -9.80 8.71 22.95
C ALA A 206 -10.08 7.73 24.10
N GLY A 207 -9.03 7.07 24.57
CA GLY A 207 -9.07 6.09 25.67
C GLY A 207 -9.35 4.65 25.22
N ARG A 208 -9.62 4.42 23.93
CA ARG A 208 -9.87 3.08 23.34
C ARG A 208 -8.74 2.64 22.39
N GLU A 209 -7.56 3.27 22.44
CA GLU A 209 -6.43 2.98 21.54
C GLU A 209 -5.96 1.53 21.63
N LYS A 210 -6.11 0.90 22.80
CA LYS A 210 -5.77 -0.52 23.00
C LYS A 210 -6.59 -1.48 22.13
N GLU A 211 -7.77 -1.06 21.67
CA GLU A 211 -8.63 -1.87 20.82
C GLU A 211 -8.14 -1.95 19.36
N MET A 212 -7.04 -1.27 19.02
CA MET A 212 -6.29 -1.49 17.78
C MET A 212 -5.31 -2.66 17.87
N LEU A 213 -5.14 -3.26 19.06
CA LEU A 213 -4.12 -4.27 19.34
C LEU A 213 -4.77 -5.63 19.65
N GLY A 214 -3.95 -6.68 19.63
CA GLY A 214 -4.38 -8.04 19.96
C GLY A 214 -4.79 -8.88 18.75
N ALA A 215 -5.29 -10.08 19.01
CA ALA A 215 -5.63 -11.06 17.98
C ALA A 215 -6.89 -10.67 17.17
N HIS A 216 -7.84 -9.95 17.79
CA HIS A 216 -9.08 -9.54 17.16
C HIS A 216 -9.35 -8.05 17.43
N PRO A 217 -8.59 -7.15 16.81
CA PRO A 217 -8.76 -5.72 17.02
C PRO A 217 -10.12 -5.25 16.45
N GLN A 218 -10.72 -4.27 17.08
CA GLN A 218 -11.93 -3.64 16.58
C GLN A 218 -11.60 -2.49 15.62
N PHE A 219 -10.58 -1.71 15.95
CA PHE A 219 -10.12 -0.53 15.21
C PHE A 219 -8.77 -0.76 14.54
N GLY A 220 -8.36 0.15 13.67
CA GLY A 220 -7.04 0.16 13.06
C GLY A 220 -6.96 -0.64 11.76
N LEU A 221 -5.73 -0.89 11.31
CA LEU A 221 -5.44 -1.54 10.02
C LEU A 221 -5.82 -3.03 9.96
N ARG A 222 -6.03 -3.66 11.12
CA ARG A 222 -6.48 -5.07 11.22
C ARG A 222 -7.82 -5.16 11.95
N GLY A 223 -8.48 -4.00 12.10
CA GLY A 223 -9.76 -3.92 12.82
C GLY A 223 -10.90 -4.57 12.08
N SER A 224 -11.91 -5.03 12.80
CA SER A 224 -13.14 -5.54 12.20
C SER A 224 -14.03 -4.44 11.61
N ILE A 225 -13.80 -3.18 11.98
CA ILE A 225 -14.54 -2.02 11.48
C ILE A 225 -13.86 -1.51 10.20
N SER A 226 -14.54 -1.68 9.06
CA SER A 226 -14.03 -1.30 7.73
C SER A 226 -14.98 -0.38 6.95
N THR A 227 -16.07 0.09 7.54
CA THR A 227 -17.00 1.02 6.89
C THR A 227 -17.17 2.28 7.72
N GLN A 228 -17.56 3.37 7.07
CA GLN A 228 -17.83 4.63 7.77
C GLN A 228 -18.95 4.47 8.80
N ASP A 229 -20.07 3.89 8.42
CA ASP A 229 -21.24 3.75 9.31
C ASP A 229 -20.89 2.94 10.58
N ALA A 230 -20.15 1.84 10.43
CA ALA A 230 -19.72 1.05 11.57
C ALA A 230 -18.70 1.81 12.45
N CYS A 231 -17.83 2.62 11.84
CA CYS A 231 -16.87 3.45 12.58
C CYS A 231 -17.57 4.55 13.38
N ASP A 232 -18.55 5.22 12.78
CA ASP A 232 -19.35 6.28 13.41
C ASP A 232 -20.19 5.69 14.55
N ALA A 233 -20.82 4.53 14.35
CA ALA A 233 -21.55 3.81 15.38
C ALA A 233 -20.67 3.40 16.57
N ALA A 234 -19.40 3.11 16.33
CA ALA A 234 -18.43 2.80 17.38
C ALA A 234 -17.80 4.05 18.05
N GLY A 235 -18.20 5.26 17.62
CA GLY A 235 -17.67 6.54 18.10
C GLY A 235 -16.26 6.85 17.60
N GLY A 236 -15.81 6.17 16.56
CA GLY A 236 -14.49 6.36 15.95
C GLY A 236 -14.44 7.52 14.95
N THR A 237 -13.30 7.66 14.28
CA THR A 237 -13.12 8.60 13.18
C THR A 237 -12.67 7.83 11.94
N PHE A 238 -13.53 7.78 10.92
CA PHE A 238 -13.25 7.06 9.69
C PHE A 238 -12.28 7.84 8.78
N ARG A 239 -11.34 7.12 8.20
CA ARG A 239 -10.39 7.61 7.21
C ARG A 239 -10.43 6.67 6.00
N PRO A 240 -11.00 7.11 4.85
CA PRO A 240 -11.10 6.25 3.67
C PRO A 240 -9.75 5.80 3.14
N VAL A 241 -8.73 6.65 3.25
CA VAL A 241 -7.33 6.34 2.89
C VAL A 241 -6.42 6.98 3.90
N ILE A 242 -5.50 6.20 4.46
CA ILE A 242 -4.36 6.70 5.23
C ILE A 242 -3.08 6.42 4.44
N PHE A 243 -2.04 7.23 4.66
CA PHE A 243 -0.76 7.14 3.96
C PHE A 243 -0.86 7.36 2.44
N ASN A 244 0.25 7.23 1.77
CA ASN A 244 0.42 7.28 0.33
C ASN A 244 0.45 5.86 -0.26
N TRP A 245 0.51 5.73 -1.59
CA TRP A 245 0.89 4.48 -2.24
C TRP A 245 2.23 4.00 -1.71
N MET A 246 2.34 2.70 -1.47
CA MET A 246 3.55 2.04 -0.96
C MET A 246 3.86 0.80 -1.79
N VAL A 247 5.16 0.51 -1.94
CA VAL A 247 5.66 -0.75 -2.48
C VAL A 247 6.87 -1.19 -1.68
N HIS A 248 6.92 -2.47 -1.32
CA HIS A 248 8.04 -3.07 -0.61
C HIS A 248 8.96 -3.79 -1.58
N VAL A 249 10.26 -3.69 -1.30
CA VAL A 249 11.30 -4.38 -2.05
C VAL A 249 12.22 -5.07 -1.05
N TYR A 250 12.42 -6.37 -1.22
CA TYR A 250 13.34 -7.17 -0.42
C TYR A 250 14.58 -7.53 -1.25
N PRO A 251 15.52 -6.59 -1.43
CA PRO A 251 16.58 -6.71 -2.41
C PRO A 251 17.63 -7.75 -2.06
N PHE A 252 17.60 -8.28 -0.84
CA PHE A 252 18.52 -9.32 -0.37
C PHE A 252 17.98 -10.74 -0.58
N GLU A 253 16.72 -10.86 -1.01
CA GLU A 253 16.11 -12.15 -1.34
C GLU A 253 16.67 -12.69 -2.67
N LYS A 254 16.73 -14.01 -2.76
CA LYS A 254 17.24 -14.71 -3.95
C LYS A 254 16.12 -15.13 -4.90
N ASP A 255 14.96 -15.45 -4.32
CA ASP A 255 13.80 -15.83 -5.08
C ASP A 255 13.08 -14.58 -5.61
N PRO A 256 12.90 -14.43 -6.94
CA PRO A 256 12.25 -13.27 -7.54
C PRO A 256 10.84 -12.99 -7.01
N ALA A 257 10.07 -14.03 -6.66
CA ALA A 257 8.74 -13.87 -6.08
C ALA A 257 8.80 -13.24 -4.68
N SER A 258 9.85 -13.54 -3.92
CA SER A 258 10.06 -12.98 -2.58
C SER A 258 10.55 -11.52 -2.60
N VAL A 259 11.19 -11.09 -3.69
CA VAL A 259 11.72 -9.70 -3.80
C VAL A 259 10.61 -8.65 -3.75
N TRP A 260 9.45 -8.94 -4.33
CA TRP A 260 8.32 -8.03 -4.43
C TRP A 260 7.11 -8.49 -3.58
N SER A 261 7.32 -9.41 -2.65
CA SER A 261 6.26 -9.98 -1.82
C SER A 261 5.58 -8.94 -0.96
N VAL A 262 4.25 -8.95 -0.96
CA VAL A 262 3.41 -8.15 -0.05
C VAL A 262 3.05 -8.91 1.23
N ASP A 263 3.31 -10.21 1.29
CA ASP A 263 2.87 -11.14 2.34
C ASP A 263 3.56 -10.92 3.68
N ARG A 264 4.81 -10.46 3.63
CA ARG A 264 5.62 -10.25 4.84
C ARG A 264 5.07 -9.20 5.79
N GLN A 265 4.14 -8.34 5.28
CA GLN A 265 3.50 -7.32 6.11
C GLN A 265 2.41 -7.87 7.01
N HIS A 266 1.76 -8.94 6.59
CA HIS A 266 0.53 -9.45 7.18
C HIS A 266 0.64 -10.85 7.76
N GLY A 267 1.80 -11.48 7.63
CA GLY A 267 2.02 -12.78 8.26
C GLY A 267 1.65 -12.72 9.74
N ASP A 268 0.76 -13.62 10.14
CA ASP A 268 0.26 -13.72 11.51
C ASP A 268 1.42 -13.67 12.50
N ALA A 269 1.24 -12.83 13.53
CA ALA A 269 2.07 -12.91 14.71
C ALA A 269 1.61 -14.19 15.45
N ASP A 270 2.39 -15.28 15.31
CA ASP A 270 2.30 -16.44 16.20
C ASP A 270 2.62 -16.05 17.64
#